data_11988933ca4440fc5260a41cde613a18
#
_entry.id   11988933ca4440fc5260a41cde613a18
#
_cell.length_a   1.000
_cell.length_b   1.000
_cell.length_c   1.000
_cell.angle_alpha   90.00
_cell.angle_beta   90.00
_cell.angle_gamma   90.00
#
_symmetry.space_group_name_H-M   'P 1'
#
loop_
_entity.id
_entity.type
_entity.pdbx_description
1 polymer ?
#
loop_
_entity_poly.entity_id
_entity_poly.type
_entity_poly.pdbx_seq_one_letter_code
_entity_poly.pdbx_strand_id
1 'polypeptide(L)'
;GGGTITIAATSSGLNGITSSTVTALGVNAGDSVTSATNTTAVGYEAGTAVTTGPNNTLVGYRAGLAISTGTSSTMVGNEAGSQYNRSYNTYVGYFSGRNVDSNENTAVGYSAGQGATGATGAANTAVGADALRVFSTGGFNTAVGAAAATAVTTGTYGVAVGYQALLAGTTGTGNTAIGAQSGAATTVANNQTFVGYRAGRNVTNGSNTSVGRDALYGSTSSGVANSVAVGAFALTNVTAGGSHVAVGYNAGLNVTDTNWCTLVGNGAGQFITTGAANTIIGYNAGGSLTTAGTNCALGDSAYSSSGNYSNSTCLGFNSNVTGGAQVQLGDSSTTTYAYGTVQNRSDARDKTEIQDTDLGLNFILALRPRKFKWDMREDYRTKPPVKPDAADYEGQEAEYKAAIAAWEVAYASWQESVDLSNIVHDGTHTRNRYHQGLIAQEVKATMDSMGVDFGGYQDHKIKGGQDVLSIGYEELIPPLIKAFQELKAEFDEYKRTHP
;
A
#
# COMPACT_ATOMS: atom_id res chain seq x y z
N GLY A 1 6.10 -58.84 41.02
CA GLY A 1 7.16 -59.32 40.17
C GLY A 1 7.63 -58.24 39.24
N GLY A 2 8.65 -57.47 39.63
CA GLY A 2 9.33 -56.55 38.75
C GLY A 2 10.29 -57.30 37.85
N GLY A 3 9.93 -57.54 36.60
CA GLY A 3 10.86 -58.09 35.62
C GLY A 3 11.92 -57.04 35.27
N THR A 4 13.17 -57.30 35.61
CA THR A 4 14.31 -56.57 35.14
C THR A 4 14.50 -56.86 33.64
N ILE A 5 14.23 -55.90 32.74
CA ILE A 5 14.61 -56.03 31.35
C ILE A 5 16.11 -55.70 31.28
N THR A 6 16.97 -56.74 31.23
CA THR A 6 18.37 -56.58 30.91
C THR A 6 18.51 -56.41 29.40
N ILE A 7 18.73 -55.20 28.93
CA ILE A 7 19.11 -54.94 27.55
C ILE A 7 20.61 -55.23 27.46
N ALA A 8 20.96 -56.41 26.93
CA ALA A 8 22.34 -56.68 26.59
C ALA A 8 22.73 -55.83 25.39
N ALA A 9 23.54 -54.80 25.61
CA ALA A 9 24.21 -54.08 24.53
C ALA A 9 25.21 -55.06 23.86
N THR A 10 24.88 -55.63 22.73
CA THR A 10 25.88 -56.27 21.87
C THR A 10 26.52 -55.19 21.00
N SER A 11 27.32 -54.32 21.63
CA SER A 11 28.21 -53.45 20.90
C SER A 11 29.59 -54.10 20.91
N SER A 12 30.04 -54.57 19.76
CA SER A 12 31.41 -55.02 19.55
C SER A 12 32.46 -53.91 19.59
N GLY A 13 32.13 -52.70 20.07
CA GLY A 13 32.97 -51.53 19.96
C GLY A 13 33.15 -50.63 21.22
N LEU A 14 32.58 -51.00 22.38
CA LEU A 14 32.82 -50.21 23.63
C LEU A 14 34.20 -50.53 24.27
N ASN A 15 35.27 -50.48 23.49
CA ASN A 15 36.62 -50.68 24.01
C ASN A 15 37.13 -49.42 24.70
N GLY A 16 37.13 -49.44 26.05
CA GLY A 16 37.87 -48.48 26.86
C GLY A 16 37.07 -47.26 27.34
N ILE A 17 35.74 -47.28 27.37
CA ILE A 17 34.95 -46.19 27.98
C ILE A 17 35.14 -46.21 29.48
N THR A 18 35.83 -45.21 30.00
CA THR A 18 36.04 -44.98 31.43
C THR A 18 34.93 -44.11 32.06
N SER A 19 33.90 -43.75 31.30
CA SER A 19 32.82 -42.86 31.72
C SER A 19 31.44 -43.54 31.65
N SER A 20 30.71 -43.54 32.77
CA SER A 20 29.43 -44.23 32.99
C SER A 20 28.21 -43.54 32.38
N THR A 21 28.35 -42.59 31.46
CA THR A 21 27.29 -41.69 31.03
C THR A 21 26.95 -41.80 29.52
N VAL A 22 27.33 -42.89 28.85
CA VAL A 22 26.94 -43.12 27.43
C VAL A 22 25.88 -44.21 27.38
N THR A 23 24.77 -43.95 26.70
CA THR A 23 23.73 -44.92 26.38
C THR A 23 23.73 -45.16 24.88
N ALA A 24 24.03 -46.38 24.41
CA ALA A 24 23.98 -46.76 23.00
C ALA A 24 23.08 -47.98 22.82
N LEU A 25 22.08 -47.91 21.94
CA LEU A 25 21.13 -48.99 21.68
C LEU A 25 20.82 -49.08 20.19
N GLY A 26 21.22 -50.12 19.53
CA GLY A 26 21.04 -50.38 18.12
C GLY A 26 22.30 -50.88 17.42
N VAL A 27 22.17 -51.42 16.22
CA VAL A 27 23.33 -51.91 15.45
C VAL A 27 24.19 -50.68 15.09
N ASN A 28 25.49 -50.77 15.42
CA ASN A 28 26.50 -49.72 15.23
C ASN A 28 26.19 -48.36 15.92
N ALA A 29 25.29 -48.34 16.91
CA ALA A 29 25.01 -47.10 17.67
C ALA A 29 26.21 -46.76 18.56
N GLY A 30 26.77 -45.53 18.42
CA GLY A 30 27.92 -45.07 19.19
C GLY A 30 29.19 -45.90 19.05
N ASP A 31 29.39 -46.60 17.93
CA ASP A 31 30.42 -47.62 17.74
C ASP A 31 31.86 -47.10 17.87
N SER A 32 32.09 -45.84 17.54
CA SER A 32 33.42 -45.17 17.63
C SER A 32 33.65 -44.41 18.95
N VAL A 33 32.80 -44.49 19.93
CA VAL A 33 32.94 -43.71 21.19
C VAL A 33 34.21 -44.09 21.94
N THR A 34 35.05 -43.09 22.21
CA THR A 34 36.30 -43.29 22.98
C THR A 34 36.28 -42.59 24.34
N SER A 35 35.91 -41.30 24.38
CA SER A 35 35.87 -40.50 25.62
C SER A 35 34.66 -39.54 25.70
N ALA A 36 33.68 -39.64 24.79
CA ALA A 36 32.48 -38.87 24.89
C ALA A 36 31.71 -39.16 26.19
N THR A 37 31.11 -38.13 26.80
CA THR A 37 30.32 -38.24 28.03
C THR A 37 28.90 -37.73 27.78
N ASN A 38 27.92 -38.16 28.61
CA ASN A 38 26.53 -37.68 28.55
C ASN A 38 25.90 -37.79 27.13
N THR A 39 26.23 -38.87 26.42
CA THR A 39 25.74 -39.08 25.05
C THR A 39 24.73 -40.21 25.02
N THR A 40 23.61 -39.99 24.36
CA THR A 40 22.56 -40.98 24.10
C THR A 40 22.51 -41.24 22.58
N ALA A 41 22.71 -42.50 22.17
CA ALA A 41 22.62 -42.91 20.76
C ALA A 41 21.67 -44.13 20.67
N VAL A 42 20.49 -43.94 20.09
CA VAL A 42 19.44 -44.98 19.95
C VAL A 42 18.99 -45.10 18.52
N GLY A 43 19.22 -46.25 17.89
CA GLY A 43 18.83 -46.52 16.52
C GLY A 43 19.96 -47.14 15.69
N TYR A 44 19.64 -47.67 14.50
CA TYR A 44 20.62 -48.16 13.56
C TYR A 44 21.58 -47.09 13.12
N GLU A 45 22.89 -47.27 13.33
CA GLU A 45 23.96 -46.34 13.03
C GLU A 45 23.78 -44.92 13.65
N ALA A 46 23.03 -44.80 14.76
CA ALA A 46 22.94 -43.54 15.48
C ALA A 46 24.28 -43.15 16.10
N GLY A 47 24.83 -41.97 15.79
CA GLY A 47 26.07 -41.47 16.32
C GLY A 47 27.29 -42.38 16.10
N THR A 48 27.33 -43.18 15.02
CA THR A 48 28.40 -44.12 14.76
C THR A 48 29.78 -43.50 14.78
N ALA A 49 29.95 -42.28 14.26
CA ALA A 49 31.23 -41.58 14.23
C ALA A 49 31.62 -40.86 15.53
N VAL A 50 30.76 -40.82 16.53
CA VAL A 50 31.06 -40.11 17.81
C VAL A 50 32.31 -40.69 18.46
N THR A 51 33.31 -39.86 18.73
CA THR A 51 34.54 -40.23 19.42
C THR A 51 34.67 -39.59 20.79
N THR A 52 34.80 -38.24 20.81
CA THR A 52 35.05 -37.44 22.01
C THR A 52 33.96 -36.40 22.30
N GLY A 53 33.03 -36.17 21.37
CA GLY A 53 31.99 -35.13 21.50
C GLY A 53 30.95 -35.41 22.59
N PRO A 54 30.90 -34.67 23.69
CA PRO A 54 29.96 -34.88 24.78
C PRO A 54 28.60 -34.24 24.58
N ASN A 55 27.64 -34.64 25.45
CA ASN A 55 26.32 -34.01 25.60
C ASN A 55 25.42 -34.08 24.33
N ASN A 56 25.49 -35.18 23.59
CA ASN A 56 24.68 -35.38 22.40
C ASN A 56 23.49 -36.33 22.66
N THR A 57 22.33 -36.03 22.09
CA THR A 57 21.15 -36.90 22.07
C THR A 57 20.83 -37.25 20.63
N LEU A 58 21.05 -38.49 20.21
CA LEU A 58 20.99 -39.01 18.86
C LEU A 58 20.00 -40.16 18.79
N VAL A 59 18.78 -39.95 18.31
CA VAL A 59 17.72 -40.97 18.32
C VAL A 59 17.11 -41.12 16.92
N GLY A 60 17.27 -42.31 16.32
CA GLY A 60 16.71 -42.62 15.00
C GLY A 60 17.74 -43.30 14.09
N TYR A 61 17.25 -43.77 12.92
CA TYR A 61 18.11 -44.33 11.87
C TYR A 61 19.09 -43.25 11.41
N ARG A 62 20.39 -43.50 11.56
CA ARG A 62 21.51 -42.61 11.19
C ARG A 62 21.41 -41.19 11.76
N ALA A 63 20.75 -40.98 12.89
CA ALA A 63 20.73 -39.70 13.56
C ALA A 63 22.15 -39.30 13.99
N GLY A 64 22.65 -38.14 13.57
CA GLY A 64 23.99 -37.66 13.89
C GLY A 64 25.12 -38.59 13.41
N LEU A 65 24.95 -39.33 12.33
CA LEU A 65 25.90 -40.33 11.82
C LEU A 65 27.33 -39.80 11.73
N ALA A 66 27.56 -38.59 11.22
CA ALA A 66 28.89 -38.02 11.03
C ALA A 66 29.42 -37.18 12.19
N ILE A 67 28.66 -37.05 13.30
CA ILE A 67 29.16 -36.36 14.50
C ILE A 67 30.33 -37.18 15.11
N SER A 68 31.51 -36.55 15.20
CA SER A 68 32.67 -37.17 15.84
C SER A 68 33.08 -36.41 17.12
N THR A 69 33.45 -35.17 17.01
CA THR A 69 33.85 -34.27 18.11
C THR A 69 32.82 -33.21 18.42
N GLY A 70 31.73 -33.10 17.63
CA GLY A 70 30.62 -32.16 17.82
C GLY A 70 29.93 -32.39 19.16
N THR A 71 29.49 -31.29 19.81
CA THR A 71 28.98 -31.30 21.17
C THR A 71 27.59 -30.68 21.28
N SER A 72 26.88 -31.06 22.36
CA SER A 72 25.63 -30.37 22.79
C SER A 72 24.57 -30.30 21.69
N SER A 73 24.42 -31.38 20.93
CA SER A 73 23.45 -31.47 19.84
C SER A 73 22.33 -32.45 20.16
N THR A 74 21.11 -32.11 19.74
CA THR A 74 19.94 -32.99 19.84
C THR A 74 19.46 -33.32 18.41
N MET A 75 19.53 -34.61 18.03
CA MET A 75 19.14 -35.09 16.70
C MET A 75 18.16 -36.24 16.84
N VAL A 76 16.92 -36.06 16.53
CA VAL A 76 15.84 -37.04 16.68
C VAL A 76 15.11 -37.21 15.37
N GLY A 77 15.22 -38.38 14.76
CA GLY A 77 14.56 -38.68 13.47
C GLY A 77 15.48 -39.45 12.52
N ASN A 78 14.89 -39.90 11.40
CA ASN A 78 15.65 -40.58 10.35
C ASN A 78 16.59 -39.59 9.68
N GLU A 79 17.88 -39.87 9.67
CA GLU A 79 18.99 -39.05 9.14
C GLU A 79 18.98 -37.57 9.61
N ALA A 80 18.44 -37.28 10.78
CA ALA A 80 18.54 -35.96 11.39
C ALA A 80 20.00 -35.61 11.62
N GLY A 81 20.51 -34.47 11.06
CA GLY A 81 21.89 -33.99 11.21
C GLY A 81 22.98 -34.98 10.77
N SER A 82 22.73 -35.85 9.81
CA SER A 82 23.56 -37.03 9.55
C SER A 82 24.85 -36.79 8.79
N GLN A 83 25.04 -35.64 8.10
CA GLN A 83 26.11 -35.49 7.11
C GLN A 83 27.39 -34.80 7.64
N TYR A 84 27.34 -34.01 8.72
CA TYR A 84 28.44 -33.15 9.14
C TYR A 84 28.68 -33.17 10.65
N ASN A 85 29.94 -32.94 11.06
CA ASN A 85 30.39 -32.89 12.44
C ASN A 85 30.32 -31.47 13.03
N ARG A 86 29.18 -31.10 13.62
CA ARG A 86 28.90 -29.76 14.14
C ARG A 86 28.29 -29.78 15.53
N SER A 87 28.31 -28.64 16.24
CA SER A 87 27.88 -28.49 17.63
C SER A 87 26.66 -27.58 17.77
N TYR A 88 25.98 -27.69 18.91
CA TYR A 88 24.89 -26.80 19.33
C TYR A 88 23.68 -26.78 18.37
N ASN A 89 23.44 -27.92 17.72
CA ASN A 89 22.30 -28.02 16.80
C ASN A 89 21.15 -28.81 17.42
N THR A 90 19.92 -28.40 17.16
CA THR A 90 18.70 -29.13 17.51
C THR A 90 17.95 -29.52 16.26
N TYR A 91 17.93 -30.79 15.88
CA TYR A 91 17.27 -31.32 14.69
C TYR A 91 16.25 -32.39 15.08
N VAL A 92 14.97 -32.14 14.84
CA VAL A 92 13.89 -33.07 15.15
C VAL A 92 13.01 -33.30 13.91
N GLY A 93 13.05 -34.51 13.35
CA GLY A 93 12.27 -34.87 12.17
C GLY A 93 13.07 -35.61 11.11
N TYR A 94 12.35 -36.17 10.13
CA TYR A 94 12.93 -36.83 8.97
C TYR A 94 13.74 -35.82 8.15
N PHE A 95 15.03 -36.10 7.90
CA PHE A 95 15.99 -35.24 7.18
C PHE A 95 16.20 -33.83 7.74
N SER A 96 15.76 -33.57 8.95
CA SER A 96 15.96 -32.27 9.59
C SER A 96 17.46 -31.98 9.75
N GLY A 97 17.92 -30.81 9.29
CA GLY A 97 19.35 -30.39 9.37
C GLY A 97 20.34 -31.31 8.65
N ARG A 98 19.88 -32.20 7.75
CA ARG A 98 20.69 -33.29 7.21
C ARG A 98 22.01 -32.86 6.60
N ASN A 99 22.04 -31.79 5.80
CA ASN A 99 23.16 -31.35 4.98
C ASN A 99 23.89 -30.11 5.58
N VAL A 100 23.65 -29.77 6.85
CA VAL A 100 24.10 -28.52 7.45
C VAL A 100 25.52 -28.70 8.01
N ASP A 101 26.43 -27.88 7.50
CA ASP A 101 27.84 -27.81 7.91
C ASP A 101 28.12 -26.57 8.78
N SER A 102 27.26 -26.29 9.76
CA SER A 102 27.36 -25.14 10.67
C SER A 102 26.72 -25.40 12.01
N ASN A 103 26.93 -24.49 12.96
CA ASN A 103 26.49 -24.59 14.35
C ASN A 103 25.23 -23.75 14.62
N GLU A 104 24.65 -23.97 15.82
CA GLU A 104 23.58 -23.12 16.38
C GLU A 104 22.28 -23.11 15.58
N ASN A 105 22.01 -24.16 14.82
CA ASN A 105 20.74 -24.23 14.07
C ASN A 105 19.70 -25.06 14.85
N THR A 106 18.46 -24.59 14.79
CA THR A 106 17.29 -25.33 15.32
C THR A 106 16.36 -25.65 14.18
N ALA A 107 16.08 -26.94 13.94
CA ALA A 107 15.15 -27.36 12.90
C ALA A 107 14.21 -28.46 13.39
N VAL A 108 12.90 -28.23 13.30
CA VAL A 108 11.85 -29.16 13.75
C VAL A 108 10.82 -29.35 12.66
N GLY A 109 10.75 -30.57 12.11
CA GLY A 109 9.80 -30.93 11.06
C GLY A 109 10.42 -31.78 9.95
N TYR A 110 9.57 -32.28 9.05
CA TYR A 110 10.01 -33.00 7.84
C TYR A 110 10.86 -32.08 6.96
N SER A 111 12.12 -32.47 6.67
CA SER A 111 13.10 -31.68 5.89
C SER A 111 13.30 -30.22 6.36
N ALA A 112 12.91 -29.90 7.60
CA ALA A 112 13.13 -28.57 8.17
C ALA A 112 14.64 -28.28 8.23
N GLY A 113 15.07 -27.09 7.78
CA GLY A 113 16.48 -26.71 7.80
C GLY A 113 17.40 -27.73 7.14
N GLN A 114 16.94 -28.51 6.16
CA GLN A 114 17.75 -29.56 5.55
C GLN A 114 19.07 -29.06 5.01
N GLY A 115 19.09 -27.85 4.44
CA GLY A 115 20.25 -27.22 3.82
C GLY A 115 20.60 -27.80 2.45
N ALA A 116 21.27 -27.02 1.61
CA ALA A 116 22.00 -27.54 0.46
C ALA A 116 23.20 -28.36 0.97
N THR A 117 23.77 -29.21 0.14
CA THR A 117 24.98 -30.00 0.53
C THR A 117 26.09 -29.06 1.00
N GLY A 118 26.56 -29.22 2.23
CA GLY A 118 27.58 -28.38 2.83
C GLY A 118 27.09 -26.98 3.21
N ALA A 119 25.82 -26.83 3.61
CA ALA A 119 25.27 -25.54 4.01
C ALA A 119 25.99 -24.98 5.23
N THR A 120 26.57 -23.78 5.11
CA THR A 120 27.34 -23.10 6.16
C THR A 120 26.62 -22.00 6.90
N GLY A 121 25.36 -21.74 6.57
CA GLY A 121 24.52 -20.75 7.27
C GLY A 121 24.25 -21.18 8.72
N ALA A 122 24.63 -20.36 9.70
CA ALA A 122 24.51 -20.63 11.13
C ALA A 122 23.34 -19.86 11.77
N ALA A 123 22.99 -20.26 12.99
CA ALA A 123 21.99 -19.60 13.82
C ALA A 123 20.59 -19.45 13.15
N ASN A 124 20.20 -20.43 12.38
CA ASN A 124 18.87 -20.47 11.77
C ASN A 124 17.86 -21.22 12.66
N THR A 125 16.63 -20.77 12.67
CA THR A 125 15.48 -21.46 13.27
C THR A 125 14.49 -21.86 12.20
N ALA A 126 14.22 -23.15 12.00
CA ALA A 126 13.29 -23.69 11.03
C ALA A 126 12.27 -24.63 11.71
N VAL A 127 11.01 -24.23 11.77
CA VAL A 127 9.95 -25.04 12.41
C VAL A 127 8.80 -25.25 11.43
N GLY A 128 8.57 -26.46 11.00
CA GLY A 128 7.53 -26.86 10.03
C GLY A 128 8.08 -27.69 8.89
N ALA A 129 7.20 -28.41 8.17
CA ALA A 129 7.62 -29.18 7.02
C ALA A 129 8.22 -28.27 5.95
N ASP A 130 9.38 -28.63 5.40
CA ASP A 130 10.12 -27.87 4.38
C ASP A 130 10.47 -26.40 4.75
N ALA A 131 10.35 -26.01 6.04
CA ALA A 131 10.79 -24.70 6.48
C ALA A 131 12.32 -24.56 6.28
N LEU A 132 12.76 -23.45 5.61
CA LEU A 132 14.16 -23.15 5.31
C LEU A 132 14.92 -24.35 4.69
N ARG A 133 14.29 -25.03 3.74
CA ARG A 133 14.76 -26.34 3.25
C ARG A 133 16.07 -26.29 2.48
N VAL A 134 16.32 -25.25 1.65
CA VAL A 134 17.46 -25.24 0.70
C VAL A 134 18.54 -24.21 0.97
N PHE A 135 18.62 -23.64 2.16
CA PHE A 135 19.65 -22.63 2.45
C PHE A 135 21.08 -23.16 2.23
N SER A 136 22.00 -22.26 1.86
CA SER A 136 23.40 -22.56 1.66
C SER A 136 24.29 -21.79 2.63
N THR A 137 24.47 -20.48 2.44
CA THR A 137 25.26 -19.62 3.32
C THR A 137 24.41 -18.66 4.16
N GLY A 138 23.08 -18.62 3.92
CA GLY A 138 22.15 -17.77 4.66
C GLY A 138 22.04 -18.14 6.12
N GLY A 139 22.34 -17.20 7.03
CA GLY A 139 22.28 -17.38 8.48
C GLY A 139 21.37 -16.39 9.17
N PHE A 140 21.11 -16.63 10.47
CA PHE A 140 20.26 -15.78 11.31
C PHE A 140 18.82 -15.65 10.82
N ASN A 141 18.28 -16.67 10.15
CA ASN A 141 16.91 -16.66 9.65
C ASN A 141 15.97 -17.40 10.62
N THR A 142 14.76 -16.91 10.75
CA THR A 142 13.66 -17.56 11.48
C THR A 142 12.56 -17.93 10.49
N ALA A 143 12.30 -19.20 10.31
CA ALA A 143 11.25 -19.74 9.45
C ALA A 143 10.30 -20.63 10.27
N VAL A 144 9.07 -20.22 10.48
CA VAL A 144 8.05 -20.96 11.24
C VAL A 144 6.79 -21.14 10.41
N GLY A 145 6.49 -22.36 10.04
CA GLY A 145 5.34 -22.72 9.20
C GLY A 145 5.73 -23.65 8.05
N ALA A 146 4.77 -24.41 7.53
CA ALA A 146 5.04 -25.27 6.40
C ALA A 146 5.46 -24.45 5.16
N ALA A 147 6.56 -24.86 4.55
CA ALA A 147 7.18 -24.19 3.40
C ALA A 147 7.56 -22.70 3.66
N ALA A 148 7.73 -22.26 4.91
CA ALA A 148 8.24 -20.94 5.20
C ALA A 148 9.71 -20.83 4.76
N ALA A 149 10.06 -19.76 4.01
CA ALA A 149 11.41 -19.47 3.51
C ALA A 149 12.08 -20.63 2.77
N THR A 150 11.30 -21.49 2.11
CA THR A 150 11.81 -22.74 1.51
C THR A 150 12.94 -22.52 0.52
N ALA A 151 12.89 -21.47 -0.29
CA ALA A 151 13.86 -21.17 -1.35
C ALA A 151 15.02 -20.25 -0.91
N VAL A 152 15.08 -19.83 0.35
CA VAL A 152 16.20 -19.00 0.85
C VAL A 152 17.51 -19.75 0.66
N THR A 153 18.48 -19.12 -0.01
CA THR A 153 19.82 -19.70 -0.25
C THR A 153 20.89 -18.93 0.53
N THR A 154 21.08 -17.65 0.23
CA THR A 154 22.11 -16.80 0.85
C THR A 154 21.54 -15.64 1.67
N GLY A 155 20.23 -15.44 1.66
CA GLY A 155 19.54 -14.40 2.44
C GLY A 155 19.79 -14.54 3.93
N THR A 156 19.94 -13.41 4.64
CA THR A 156 20.23 -13.36 6.08
C THR A 156 19.25 -12.45 6.83
N TYR A 157 19.14 -12.67 8.15
CA TYR A 157 18.27 -11.86 9.02
C TYR A 157 16.80 -11.83 8.61
N GLY A 158 16.33 -12.87 7.95
CA GLY A 158 14.94 -13.00 7.52
C GLY A 158 14.05 -13.57 8.64
N VAL A 159 12.83 -13.06 8.75
CA VAL A 159 11.76 -13.60 9.59
C VAL A 159 10.58 -14.01 8.70
N ALA A 160 10.28 -15.29 8.62
CA ALA A 160 9.18 -15.85 7.86
C ALA A 160 8.28 -16.68 8.79
N VAL A 161 7.09 -16.18 9.12
CA VAL A 161 6.16 -16.87 10.02
C VAL A 161 4.80 -17.05 9.31
N GLY A 162 4.45 -18.29 9.02
CA GLY A 162 3.20 -18.64 8.33
C GLY A 162 3.43 -19.61 7.16
N TYR A 163 2.35 -20.24 6.70
CA TYR A 163 2.37 -21.09 5.53
C TYR A 163 2.87 -20.34 4.30
N GLN A 164 3.96 -20.82 3.66
CA GLN A 164 4.57 -20.21 2.48
C GLN A 164 4.99 -18.73 2.64
N ALA A 165 5.23 -18.24 3.86
CA ALA A 165 5.83 -16.92 4.06
C ALA A 165 7.24 -16.89 3.46
N LEU A 166 7.58 -15.86 2.65
CA LEU A 166 8.85 -15.72 1.89
C LEU A 166 9.21 -16.98 1.07
N LEU A 167 8.23 -17.67 0.51
CA LEU A 167 8.41 -18.96 -0.18
C LEU A 167 9.53 -18.93 -1.23
N ALA A 168 9.56 -17.91 -2.09
CA ALA A 168 10.50 -17.74 -3.20
C ALA A 168 11.74 -16.90 -2.84
N GLY A 169 11.87 -16.43 -1.60
CA GLY A 169 13.02 -15.63 -1.17
C GLY A 169 14.33 -16.40 -1.37
N THR A 170 15.27 -15.83 -2.13
CA THR A 170 16.57 -16.50 -2.40
C THR A 170 17.73 -15.79 -1.72
N THR A 171 17.95 -14.51 -2.03
CA THR A 171 19.12 -13.75 -1.56
C THR A 171 18.75 -12.52 -0.74
N GLY A 172 17.46 -12.17 -0.64
CA GLY A 172 16.98 -10.99 0.09
C GLY A 172 17.35 -11.02 1.57
N THR A 173 17.81 -9.89 2.09
CA THR A 173 18.30 -9.73 3.46
C THR A 173 17.41 -8.80 4.27
N GLY A 174 17.22 -9.07 5.56
CA GLY A 174 16.46 -8.20 6.47
C GLY A 174 14.96 -8.16 6.21
N ASN A 175 14.38 -9.22 5.65
CA ASN A 175 12.95 -9.26 5.32
C ASN A 175 12.15 -9.85 6.49
N THR A 176 11.03 -9.22 6.83
CA THR A 176 10.06 -9.71 7.81
C THR A 176 8.74 -10.02 7.09
N ALA A 177 8.30 -11.26 7.12
CA ALA A 177 7.03 -11.71 6.57
C ALA A 177 6.26 -12.56 7.58
N ILE A 178 5.16 -12.04 8.07
CA ILE A 178 4.29 -12.69 9.07
C ILE A 178 2.88 -12.82 8.51
N GLY A 179 2.45 -14.05 8.29
CA GLY A 179 1.15 -14.39 7.71
C GLY A 179 1.27 -15.40 6.58
N ALA A 180 0.20 -16.15 6.33
CA ALA A 180 0.21 -17.09 5.22
C ALA A 180 0.40 -16.38 3.88
N GLN A 181 1.36 -16.87 3.07
CA GLN A 181 1.76 -16.34 1.77
C GLN A 181 2.24 -14.87 1.79
N SER A 182 2.61 -14.34 2.95
CA SER A 182 3.22 -13.01 3.07
C SER A 182 4.57 -13.00 2.35
N GLY A 183 4.77 -12.03 1.43
CA GLY A 183 5.99 -11.92 0.63
C GLY A 183 6.35 -13.15 -0.21
N ALA A 184 5.36 -13.98 -0.59
CA ALA A 184 5.64 -15.31 -1.16
C ALA A 184 6.44 -15.29 -2.46
N ALA A 185 6.33 -14.25 -3.30
CA ALA A 185 7.08 -14.11 -4.55
C ALA A 185 8.32 -13.20 -4.42
N THR A 186 8.62 -12.68 -3.22
CA THR A 186 9.82 -11.83 -2.99
C THR A 186 11.08 -12.69 -3.14
N THR A 187 11.88 -12.42 -4.17
CA THR A 187 13.08 -13.23 -4.48
C THR A 187 14.36 -12.61 -3.94
N VAL A 188 14.68 -11.38 -4.36
CA VAL A 188 15.98 -10.73 -4.10
C VAL A 188 15.87 -9.40 -3.33
N ALA A 189 14.63 -8.92 -3.07
CA ALA A 189 14.42 -7.65 -2.39
C ALA A 189 14.84 -7.70 -0.92
N ASN A 190 15.35 -6.56 -0.42
CA ASN A 190 15.82 -6.41 0.95
C ASN A 190 14.91 -5.49 1.77
N ASN A 191 14.99 -5.60 3.10
CA ASN A 191 14.35 -4.68 4.05
C ASN A 191 12.83 -4.54 3.86
N GLN A 192 12.17 -5.64 3.53
CA GLN A 192 10.72 -5.70 3.41
C GLN A 192 10.06 -5.97 4.77
N THR A 193 8.92 -5.36 5.01
CA THR A 193 8.07 -5.68 6.18
C THR A 193 6.66 -5.99 5.72
N PHE A 194 6.26 -7.26 5.77
CA PHE A 194 4.97 -7.76 5.35
C PHE A 194 4.26 -8.47 6.50
N VAL A 195 3.15 -7.93 6.98
CA VAL A 195 2.38 -8.51 8.08
C VAL A 195 0.92 -8.66 7.69
N GLY A 196 0.45 -9.88 7.55
CA GLY A 196 -0.92 -10.20 7.16
C GLY A 196 -1.01 -11.28 6.09
N TYR A 197 -2.20 -11.84 5.91
CA TYR A 197 -2.48 -12.80 4.85
C TYR A 197 -2.21 -12.16 3.49
N ARG A 198 -1.31 -12.76 2.70
CA ARG A 198 -0.84 -12.32 1.38
C ARG A 198 -0.32 -10.86 1.32
N ALA A 199 0.07 -10.27 2.46
CA ALA A 199 0.71 -8.96 2.47
C ALA A 199 1.99 -8.99 1.63
N GLY A 200 2.16 -8.06 0.68
CA GLY A 200 3.32 -7.98 -0.21
C GLY A 200 3.55 -9.22 -1.08
N ARG A 201 2.52 -10.05 -1.32
CA ARG A 201 2.68 -11.39 -1.89
C ARG A 201 3.50 -11.44 -3.18
N ASN A 202 3.27 -10.52 -4.11
CA ASN A 202 3.90 -10.50 -5.43
C ASN A 202 4.96 -9.38 -5.58
N VAL A 203 5.34 -8.73 -4.48
CA VAL A 203 6.34 -7.65 -4.50
C VAL A 203 7.74 -8.24 -4.67
N THR A 204 8.47 -7.78 -5.68
CA THR A 204 9.81 -8.29 -6.00
C THR A 204 10.93 -7.27 -5.79
N ASN A 205 10.64 -6.00 -5.59
CA ASN A 205 11.61 -4.91 -5.50
C ASN A 205 11.41 -4.00 -4.27
N GLY A 206 12.40 -3.15 -4.01
CA GLY A 206 12.37 -2.00 -3.11
C GLY A 206 12.35 -2.38 -1.63
N SER A 207 12.22 -1.35 -0.79
CA SER A 207 12.02 -1.46 0.65
C SER A 207 10.59 -1.05 0.96
N ASN A 208 9.68 -2.01 1.10
CA ASN A 208 8.27 -1.76 1.29
C ASN A 208 7.79 -2.20 2.68
N THR A 209 6.80 -1.51 3.18
CA THR A 209 6.09 -1.90 4.40
C THR A 209 4.62 -2.15 4.06
N SER A 210 4.12 -3.35 4.29
CA SER A 210 2.69 -3.64 4.18
C SER A 210 2.15 -4.35 5.41
N VAL A 211 1.04 -3.85 5.94
CA VAL A 211 0.37 -4.40 7.12
C VAL A 211 -1.13 -4.51 6.84
N GLY A 212 -1.64 -5.70 6.79
CA GLY A 212 -3.04 -5.99 6.53
C GLY A 212 -3.24 -7.08 5.48
N ARG A 213 -4.44 -7.63 5.44
CA ARG A 213 -4.83 -8.62 4.42
C ARG A 213 -4.72 -7.99 3.04
N ASP A 214 -4.01 -8.66 2.12
CA ASP A 214 -3.81 -8.24 0.73
C ASP A 214 -3.24 -6.81 0.57
N ALA A 215 -2.67 -6.23 1.64
CA ALA A 215 -1.97 -4.96 1.55
C ALA A 215 -0.74 -5.10 0.65
N LEU A 216 -0.60 -4.19 -0.34
CA LEU A 216 0.47 -4.23 -1.33
C LEU A 216 0.60 -5.61 -2.01
N TYR A 217 -0.54 -6.25 -2.29
CA TYR A 217 -0.55 -7.59 -2.89
C TYR A 217 0.24 -7.61 -4.21
N GLY A 218 0.11 -6.57 -5.03
CA GLY A 218 0.77 -6.41 -6.32
C GLY A 218 0.23 -7.37 -7.40
N SER A 219 0.41 -7.02 -8.66
CA SER A 219 0.29 -7.97 -9.75
C SER A 219 1.54 -8.84 -9.83
N THR A 220 1.51 -9.90 -10.63
CA THR A 220 2.68 -10.75 -10.89
C THR A 220 3.87 -9.90 -11.35
N SER A 221 4.97 -9.92 -10.59
CA SER A 221 6.20 -9.17 -10.86
C SER A 221 6.12 -7.66 -10.61
N SER A 222 5.40 -7.22 -9.57
CA SER A 222 5.30 -5.79 -9.28
C SER A 222 6.65 -5.17 -8.91
N GLY A 223 7.06 -4.18 -9.70
CA GLY A 223 8.27 -3.38 -9.48
C GLY A 223 8.10 -2.26 -8.44
N VAL A 224 7.15 -2.40 -7.52
CA VAL A 224 6.85 -1.37 -6.51
C VAL A 224 7.99 -1.21 -5.51
N ALA A 225 8.39 0.03 -5.25
CA ALA A 225 9.47 0.34 -4.32
C ALA A 225 9.10 1.46 -3.34
N ASN A 226 9.69 1.39 -2.14
CA ASN A 226 9.65 2.45 -1.12
C ASN A 226 8.22 2.88 -0.74
N SER A 227 7.30 1.93 -0.66
CA SER A 227 5.89 2.21 -0.40
C SER A 227 5.44 1.67 0.96
N VAL A 228 4.51 2.39 1.58
CA VAL A 228 3.85 2.01 2.82
C VAL A 228 2.37 1.74 2.54
N ALA A 229 1.90 0.54 2.83
CA ALA A 229 0.50 0.13 2.70
C ALA A 229 0.00 -0.45 4.04
N VAL A 230 -0.85 0.26 4.74
CA VAL A 230 -1.39 -0.16 6.04
C VAL A 230 -2.91 -0.19 6.00
N GLY A 231 -3.49 -1.35 6.12
CA GLY A 231 -4.93 -1.60 6.03
C GLY A 231 -5.24 -2.72 5.05
N ALA A 232 -6.37 -3.39 5.23
CA ALA A 232 -6.78 -4.41 4.28
C ALA A 232 -7.01 -3.79 2.90
N PHE A 233 -6.47 -4.43 1.87
CA PHE A 233 -6.52 -4.03 0.47
C PHE A 233 -5.87 -2.66 0.13
N ALA A 234 -5.07 -2.08 1.01
CA ALA A 234 -4.29 -0.88 0.67
C ALA A 234 -3.29 -1.20 -0.45
N LEU A 235 -3.30 -0.44 -1.56
CA LEU A 235 -2.44 -0.62 -2.75
C LEU A 235 -2.47 -2.05 -3.34
N THR A 236 -3.62 -2.71 -3.34
CA THR A 236 -3.72 -4.13 -3.76
C THR A 236 -3.33 -4.33 -5.22
N ASN A 237 -3.74 -3.46 -6.13
CA ASN A 237 -3.61 -3.66 -7.57
C ASN A 237 -2.35 -3.01 -8.18
N VAL A 238 -1.41 -2.54 -7.35
CA VAL A 238 -0.21 -1.88 -7.83
C VAL A 238 0.64 -2.81 -8.72
N THR A 239 1.07 -2.30 -9.87
CA THR A 239 1.89 -3.03 -10.85
C THR A 239 3.30 -2.50 -10.93
N ALA A 240 3.46 -1.19 -10.93
CA ALA A 240 4.74 -0.50 -11.01
C ALA A 240 4.69 0.84 -10.27
N GLY A 241 5.82 1.56 -10.28
CA GLY A 241 5.93 2.84 -9.57
C GLY A 241 6.29 2.66 -8.10
N GLY A 242 6.06 3.69 -7.29
CA GLY A 242 6.41 3.62 -5.86
C GLY A 242 6.38 4.95 -5.14
N SER A 243 7.00 4.93 -3.95
CA SER A 243 6.97 6.07 -3.01
C SER A 243 5.54 6.47 -2.62
N HIS A 244 4.69 5.46 -2.41
CA HIS A 244 3.31 5.65 -1.97
C HIS A 244 3.21 5.55 -0.45
N VAL A 245 2.28 6.32 0.11
CA VAL A 245 1.78 6.12 1.48
C VAL A 245 0.27 5.88 1.38
N ALA A 246 -0.17 4.67 1.69
CA ALA A 246 -1.59 4.32 1.72
C ALA A 246 -1.95 3.74 3.10
N VAL A 247 -2.81 4.42 3.83
CA VAL A 247 -3.23 4.02 5.17
C VAL A 247 -4.77 4.03 5.26
N GLY A 248 -5.36 2.87 5.39
CA GLY A 248 -6.81 2.68 5.47
C GLY A 248 -7.30 1.51 4.64
N TYR A 249 -8.50 1.03 4.95
CA TYR A 249 -9.18 0.01 4.14
C TYR A 249 -9.40 0.54 2.71
N ASN A 250 -9.01 -0.22 1.68
CA ASN A 250 -9.10 0.15 0.27
C ASN A 250 -8.36 1.46 -0.11
N ALA A 251 -7.45 2.00 0.71
CA ALA A 251 -6.67 3.17 0.34
C ALA A 251 -5.82 2.88 -0.90
N GLY A 252 -6.04 3.61 -2.00
CA GLY A 252 -5.35 3.39 -3.27
C GLY A 252 -5.57 2.02 -3.89
N LEU A 253 -6.71 1.36 -3.66
CA LEU A 253 -6.99 -0.02 -4.08
C LEU A 253 -6.65 -0.28 -5.56
N ASN A 254 -7.01 0.63 -6.46
CA ASN A 254 -6.84 0.48 -7.90
C ASN A 254 -5.59 1.16 -8.47
N VAL A 255 -4.72 1.69 -7.63
CA VAL A 255 -3.42 2.21 -8.08
C VAL A 255 -2.69 1.12 -8.87
N THR A 256 -2.25 1.44 -10.08
CA THR A 256 -1.52 0.51 -10.95
C THR A 256 -0.09 0.98 -11.21
N ASP A 257 0.12 1.90 -12.14
CA ASP A 257 1.44 2.41 -12.54
C ASP A 257 1.51 3.93 -12.29
N THR A 258 1.93 4.31 -11.10
CA THR A 258 2.04 5.72 -10.69
C THR A 258 3.07 5.88 -9.57
N ASN A 259 3.33 7.15 -9.18
CA ASN A 259 4.28 7.47 -8.11
C ASN A 259 3.73 8.58 -7.20
N TRP A 260 4.31 8.67 -5.98
CA TRP A 260 4.20 9.79 -5.04
C TRP A 260 2.76 10.09 -4.58
N CYS A 261 1.93 9.09 -4.40
CA CYS A 261 0.61 9.29 -3.82
C CYS A 261 0.63 9.14 -2.30
N THR A 262 -0.04 10.06 -1.59
CA THR A 262 -0.33 9.97 -0.15
C THR A 262 -1.83 9.82 0.02
N LEU A 263 -2.29 8.64 0.45
CA LEU A 263 -3.69 8.23 0.49
C LEU A 263 -4.03 7.74 1.91
N VAL A 264 -4.70 8.57 2.70
CA VAL A 264 -4.98 8.27 4.11
C VAL A 264 -6.48 8.36 4.40
N GLY A 265 -7.07 7.25 4.74
CA GLY A 265 -8.50 7.12 5.02
C GLY A 265 -9.10 5.88 4.35
N ASN A 266 -10.24 5.43 4.85
CA ASN A 266 -11.00 4.36 4.22
C ASN A 266 -11.47 4.84 2.83
N GLY A 267 -11.12 4.08 1.78
CA GLY A 267 -11.44 4.43 0.40
C GLY A 267 -10.72 5.68 -0.16
N ALA A 268 -9.70 6.22 0.53
CA ALA A 268 -8.96 7.37 0.03
C ALA A 268 -8.28 7.05 -1.30
N GLY A 269 -8.61 7.79 -2.36
CA GLY A 269 -8.07 7.58 -3.70
C GLY A 269 -8.28 6.19 -4.29
N GLN A 270 -9.32 5.47 -3.87
CA GLN A 270 -9.51 4.05 -4.24
C GLN A 270 -9.66 3.81 -5.75
N PHE A 271 -10.07 4.81 -6.52
CA PHE A 271 -10.24 4.69 -7.97
C PHE A 271 -9.07 5.23 -8.80
N ILE A 272 -8.05 5.80 -8.15
CA ILE A 272 -6.83 6.23 -8.84
C ILE A 272 -6.17 5.01 -9.49
N THR A 273 -5.84 5.15 -10.77
CA THR A 273 -5.11 4.13 -11.55
C THR A 273 -3.68 4.61 -11.84
N THR A 274 -3.53 5.64 -12.69
CA THR A 274 -2.23 6.17 -13.13
C THR A 274 -2.00 7.63 -12.72
N GLY A 275 -2.95 8.25 -11.98
CA GLY A 275 -2.80 9.63 -11.49
C GLY A 275 -1.68 9.77 -10.45
N ALA A 276 -0.62 10.49 -10.77
CA ALA A 276 0.55 10.66 -9.90
C ALA A 276 0.46 11.87 -8.98
N ALA A 277 1.25 11.86 -7.90
CA ALA A 277 1.46 12.99 -6.99
C ALA A 277 0.15 13.52 -6.36
N ASN A 278 -0.77 12.63 -6.03
CA ASN A 278 -2.00 13.01 -5.34
C ASN A 278 -1.84 12.90 -3.81
N THR A 279 -2.29 13.90 -3.09
CA THR A 279 -2.38 13.91 -1.61
C THR A 279 -3.84 13.89 -1.20
N ILE A 280 -4.32 12.74 -0.76
CA ILE A 280 -5.74 12.48 -0.50
C ILE A 280 -5.90 12.00 0.95
N ILE A 281 -6.61 12.76 1.76
CA ILE A 281 -6.80 12.45 3.19
C ILE A 281 -8.28 12.61 3.56
N GLY A 282 -8.90 11.54 3.96
CA GLY A 282 -10.31 11.50 4.40
C GLY A 282 -11.04 10.25 3.92
N TYR A 283 -12.19 9.98 4.54
CA TYR A 283 -13.10 8.92 4.12
C TYR A 283 -13.60 9.21 2.70
N ASN A 284 -13.49 8.25 1.77
CA ASN A 284 -13.85 8.39 0.35
C ASN A 284 -13.32 9.65 -0.35
N ALA A 285 -12.28 10.30 0.18
CA ALA A 285 -11.65 11.43 -0.48
C ALA A 285 -11.02 10.99 -1.82
N GLY A 286 -11.07 11.85 -2.84
CA GLY A 286 -10.55 11.55 -4.17
C GLY A 286 -11.36 10.50 -4.94
N GLY A 287 -12.64 10.31 -4.60
CA GLY A 287 -13.50 9.26 -5.17
C GLY A 287 -13.76 9.36 -6.67
N SER A 288 -13.50 10.51 -7.30
CA SER A 288 -13.63 10.69 -8.76
C SER A 288 -12.31 10.69 -9.52
N LEU A 289 -11.17 10.64 -8.80
CA LEU A 289 -9.85 10.64 -9.42
C LEU A 289 -9.51 9.25 -9.99
N THR A 290 -9.06 9.22 -11.24
CA THR A 290 -8.59 8.01 -11.93
C THR A 290 -7.19 8.20 -12.49
N THR A 291 -7.03 9.04 -13.51
CA THR A 291 -5.76 9.31 -14.20
C THR A 291 -5.18 10.69 -13.90
N ALA A 292 -5.97 11.58 -13.29
CA ALA A 292 -5.54 12.92 -12.96
C ALA A 292 -4.55 12.93 -11.77
N GLY A 293 -3.56 13.80 -11.85
CA GLY A 293 -2.50 13.92 -10.86
C GLY A 293 -2.34 15.32 -10.28
N THR A 294 -1.41 15.45 -9.33
CA THR A 294 -1.09 16.72 -8.64
C THR A 294 -2.26 17.35 -7.89
N ASN A 295 -3.15 16.53 -7.34
CA ASN A 295 -4.31 16.99 -6.58
C ASN A 295 -4.10 16.89 -5.07
N CYS A 296 -4.74 17.79 -4.33
CA CYS A 296 -4.84 17.74 -2.89
C CYS A 296 -6.32 17.65 -2.48
N ALA A 297 -6.73 16.60 -1.78
CA ALA A 297 -8.06 16.46 -1.20
C ALA A 297 -7.95 16.19 0.30
N LEU A 298 -8.51 17.07 1.12
CA LEU A 298 -8.48 16.93 2.57
C LEU A 298 -9.88 17.13 3.14
N GLY A 299 -10.46 16.07 3.62
CA GLY A 299 -11.79 16.01 4.21
C GLY A 299 -12.56 14.77 3.77
N ASP A 300 -13.59 14.42 4.54
CA ASP A 300 -14.54 13.38 4.14
C ASP A 300 -15.18 13.76 2.81
N SER A 301 -15.16 12.83 1.86
CA SER A 301 -15.73 13.00 0.51
C SER A 301 -15.19 14.23 -0.26
N ALA A 302 -14.05 14.79 0.14
CA ALA A 302 -13.39 15.83 -0.64
C ALA A 302 -12.94 15.26 -1.99
N TYR A 303 -13.20 15.97 -3.10
CA TYR A 303 -12.94 15.50 -4.46
C TYR A 303 -13.67 14.20 -4.84
N SER A 304 -14.86 13.93 -4.27
CA SER A 304 -15.56 12.65 -4.48
C SER A 304 -16.47 12.64 -5.70
N SER A 305 -16.95 13.80 -6.14
CA SER A 305 -17.87 13.97 -7.27
C SER A 305 -17.45 15.06 -8.27
N SER A 306 -16.18 15.48 -8.22
CA SER A 306 -15.54 16.30 -9.25
C SER A 306 -15.31 15.46 -10.52
N GLY A 307 -15.00 16.12 -11.64
CA GLY A 307 -14.41 15.41 -12.79
C GLY A 307 -12.98 14.94 -12.49
N ASN A 308 -12.40 14.18 -13.39
CA ASN A 308 -11.03 13.71 -13.30
C ASN A 308 -10.02 14.82 -13.69
N TYR A 309 -9.95 15.88 -12.89
CA TYR A 309 -9.13 17.08 -13.18
C TYR A 309 -7.80 17.02 -12.44
N SER A 310 -6.76 17.63 -13.03
CA SER A 310 -5.43 17.74 -12.42
C SER A 310 -5.17 19.11 -11.81
N ASN A 311 -4.14 19.19 -10.94
CA ASN A 311 -3.65 20.42 -10.32
C ASN A 311 -4.74 21.16 -9.53
N SER A 312 -5.54 20.45 -8.75
CA SER A 312 -6.66 21.02 -8.01
C SER A 312 -6.62 20.67 -6.54
N THR A 313 -7.17 21.55 -5.71
CA THR A 313 -7.21 21.40 -4.26
C THR A 313 -8.64 21.49 -3.76
N CYS A 314 -9.08 20.48 -3.00
CA CYS A 314 -10.36 20.40 -2.33
C CYS A 314 -10.14 20.32 -0.80
N LEU A 315 -10.57 21.31 -0.05
CA LEU A 315 -10.43 21.34 1.40
C LEU A 315 -11.80 21.42 2.08
N GLY A 316 -12.10 20.46 2.94
CA GLY A 316 -13.34 20.38 3.70
C GLY A 316 -14.26 19.25 3.24
N PHE A 317 -15.30 19.01 4.05
CA PHE A 317 -16.33 18.01 3.75
C PHE A 317 -16.98 18.29 2.39
N ASN A 318 -17.09 17.25 1.55
CA ASN A 318 -17.76 17.27 0.24
C ASN A 318 -17.33 18.43 -0.69
N SER A 319 -16.11 18.96 -0.52
CA SER A 319 -15.57 20.00 -1.39
C SER A 319 -15.23 19.41 -2.76
N ASN A 320 -15.77 20.00 -3.84
CA ASN A 320 -15.64 19.48 -5.20
C ASN A 320 -15.34 20.59 -6.19
N VAL A 321 -14.25 20.47 -6.94
CA VAL A 321 -13.89 21.39 -8.02
C VAL A 321 -14.72 21.12 -9.29
N THR A 322 -14.87 22.12 -10.12
CA THR A 322 -15.61 22.06 -11.39
C THR A 322 -14.69 22.09 -12.62
N GLY A 323 -13.38 22.13 -12.39
CA GLY A 323 -12.35 22.15 -13.43
C GLY A 323 -10.96 22.00 -12.87
N GLY A 324 -9.97 21.89 -13.75
CA GLY A 324 -8.56 21.83 -13.35
C GLY A 324 -8.03 23.18 -12.86
N ALA A 325 -6.91 23.15 -12.12
CA ALA A 325 -6.22 24.32 -11.56
C ALA A 325 -7.11 25.19 -10.65
N GLN A 326 -7.98 24.57 -9.85
CA GLN A 326 -8.87 25.24 -8.90
C GLN A 326 -8.55 24.89 -7.46
N VAL A 327 -8.87 25.82 -6.54
CA VAL A 327 -8.91 25.58 -5.10
C VAL A 327 -10.34 25.75 -4.63
N GLN A 328 -10.94 24.69 -4.09
CA GLN A 328 -12.27 24.70 -3.49
C GLN A 328 -12.16 24.60 -1.97
N LEU A 329 -12.78 25.54 -1.25
CA LEU A 329 -12.86 25.58 0.20
C LEU A 329 -14.30 25.26 0.64
N GLY A 330 -14.51 24.04 1.15
CA GLY A 330 -15.82 23.56 1.55
C GLY A 330 -16.79 23.29 0.40
N ASP A 331 -18.02 23.02 0.76
CA ASP A 331 -19.14 22.77 -0.14
C ASP A 331 -20.02 24.01 -0.32
N SER A 332 -21.18 23.86 -0.98
CA SER A 332 -22.17 24.90 -1.20
C SER A 332 -22.78 25.48 0.08
N SER A 333 -22.63 24.83 1.25
CA SER A 333 -23.09 25.31 2.56
C SER A 333 -22.05 26.06 3.38
N THR A 334 -20.80 26.00 2.95
CA THR A 334 -19.64 26.54 3.70
C THR A 334 -19.52 28.05 3.55
N THR A 335 -19.26 28.75 4.66
CA THR A 335 -18.86 30.16 4.66
C THR A 335 -17.39 30.24 4.99
N THR A 336 -16.60 30.85 4.11
CA THR A 336 -15.16 31.05 4.32
C THR A 336 -14.90 32.39 5.01
N TYR A 337 -14.20 32.36 6.13
CA TYR A 337 -13.73 33.56 6.86
C TYR A 337 -12.22 33.67 6.74
N ALA A 338 -11.73 34.83 6.30
CA ALA A 338 -10.31 35.18 6.33
C ALA A 338 -10.08 36.33 7.33
N TYR A 339 -9.17 36.18 8.29
CA TYR A 339 -8.83 37.23 9.24
C TYR A 339 -7.98 38.36 8.63
N GLY A 340 -7.42 38.15 7.45
CA GLY A 340 -6.63 39.14 6.71
C GLY A 340 -7.21 39.35 5.32
N THR A 341 -6.63 40.26 4.58
CA THR A 341 -6.99 40.48 3.17
C THR A 341 -6.46 39.37 2.30
N VAL A 342 -7.29 38.87 1.38
CA VAL A 342 -6.81 38.07 0.25
C VAL A 342 -6.16 39.05 -0.73
N GLN A 343 -4.87 38.88 -1.00
CA GLN A 343 -4.12 39.77 -1.90
C GLN A 343 -3.95 39.09 -3.27
N ASN A 344 -4.30 39.81 -4.30
CA ASN A 344 -4.02 39.41 -5.68
C ASN A 344 -2.67 39.96 -6.12
N ARG A 345 -1.81 39.13 -6.72
CA ARG A 345 -0.56 39.55 -7.31
C ARG A 345 -0.80 40.54 -8.44
N SER A 346 -0.23 41.74 -8.39
CA SER A 346 -0.49 42.82 -9.35
C SER A 346 0.78 43.62 -9.72
N ASP A 347 1.93 42.97 -9.80
CA ASP A 347 3.19 43.58 -10.21
C ASP A 347 3.19 43.84 -11.71
N ALA A 348 3.56 45.04 -12.12
CA ALA A 348 3.63 45.42 -13.54
C ALA A 348 4.63 44.56 -14.34
N ARG A 349 5.66 44.02 -13.68
CA ARG A 349 6.66 43.15 -14.32
C ARG A 349 6.07 41.76 -14.77
N ASP A 350 4.94 41.39 -14.19
CA ASP A 350 4.23 40.16 -14.50
C ASP A 350 3.09 40.39 -15.51
N LYS A 351 2.98 41.59 -16.05
CA LYS A 351 1.90 42.01 -16.98
C LYS A 351 2.51 42.51 -18.27
N THR A 352 1.79 42.27 -19.36
CA THR A 352 2.10 42.82 -20.69
C THR A 352 0.88 43.52 -21.25
N GLU A 353 1.08 44.38 -22.28
CA GLU A 353 -0.01 45.08 -22.96
C GLU A 353 -0.91 45.89 -22.00
N ILE A 354 -0.29 46.59 -21.02
CA ILE A 354 -1.00 47.39 -20.03
C ILE A 354 -1.63 48.60 -20.75
N GLN A 355 -2.98 48.64 -20.72
CA GLN A 355 -3.78 49.69 -21.31
C GLN A 355 -4.87 50.16 -20.34
N ASP A 356 -5.44 51.33 -20.60
CA ASP A 356 -6.64 51.78 -19.88
C ASP A 356 -7.80 50.83 -20.22
N THR A 357 -8.61 50.47 -19.21
CA THR A 357 -9.80 49.62 -19.47
C THR A 357 -10.81 50.35 -20.34
N ASP A 358 -11.40 49.64 -21.30
CA ASP A 358 -12.55 50.06 -22.13
C ASP A 358 -13.89 49.80 -21.43
N LEU A 359 -13.90 49.02 -20.35
CA LEU A 359 -15.08 48.73 -19.54
C LEU A 359 -15.35 49.87 -18.56
N GLY A 360 -16.24 50.79 -18.94
CA GLY A 360 -16.62 52.00 -18.16
C GLY A 360 -18.11 52.03 -17.83
N LEU A 361 -18.64 53.28 -17.81
CA LEU A 361 -20.02 53.57 -17.39
C LEU A 361 -21.05 52.77 -18.18
N ASN A 362 -20.92 52.68 -19.52
CA ASN A 362 -21.85 51.95 -20.35
C ASN A 362 -21.91 50.46 -20.04
N PHE A 363 -20.75 49.84 -19.78
CA PHE A 363 -20.69 48.42 -19.39
C PHE A 363 -21.38 48.19 -18.06
N ILE A 364 -21.06 49.00 -17.04
CA ILE A 364 -21.64 48.86 -15.70
C ILE A 364 -23.17 49.10 -15.72
N LEU A 365 -23.65 50.05 -16.48
CA LEU A 365 -25.12 50.29 -16.63
C LEU A 365 -25.86 49.19 -17.39
N ALA A 366 -25.17 48.45 -18.23
CA ALA A 366 -25.76 47.33 -18.96
C ALA A 366 -25.85 46.03 -18.10
N LEU A 367 -25.08 45.95 -17.05
CA LEU A 367 -25.17 44.81 -16.11
C LEU A 367 -26.48 44.85 -15.31
N ARG A 368 -27.04 43.69 -15.02
CA ARG A 368 -28.32 43.53 -14.32
C ARG A 368 -28.16 42.87 -12.95
N PRO A 369 -28.10 43.64 -11.85
CA PRO A 369 -28.10 43.05 -10.52
C PRO A 369 -29.39 42.28 -10.26
N ARG A 370 -29.25 41.05 -9.77
CA ARG A 370 -30.37 40.12 -9.51
C ARG A 370 -30.45 39.77 -8.04
N LYS A 371 -31.64 39.36 -7.59
CA LYS A 371 -31.93 38.74 -6.32
C LYS A 371 -32.39 37.31 -6.58
N PHE A 372 -31.72 36.33 -6.02
CA PHE A 372 -31.99 34.93 -6.23
C PHE A 372 -31.79 34.08 -5.00
N LYS A 373 -32.25 32.83 -5.01
CA LYS A 373 -31.93 31.79 -4.06
C LYS A 373 -31.08 30.73 -4.76
N TRP A 374 -30.15 30.13 -4.03
CA TRP A 374 -29.39 29.00 -4.55
C TRP A 374 -30.25 27.74 -4.61
N ASP A 375 -30.12 27.00 -5.67
CA ASP A 375 -30.60 25.67 -5.93
C ASP A 375 -29.53 24.99 -6.80
N MET A 376 -28.55 24.37 -6.11
CA MET A 376 -27.30 23.95 -6.75
C MET A 376 -27.49 22.60 -7.44
N ARG A 377 -27.11 22.49 -8.71
CA ARG A 377 -27.13 21.20 -9.45
C ARG A 377 -26.33 20.11 -8.74
N GLU A 378 -25.25 20.46 -8.04
CA GLU A 378 -24.44 19.54 -7.24
C GLU A 378 -25.23 18.84 -6.13
N ASP A 379 -26.23 19.49 -5.57
CA ASP A 379 -27.07 18.94 -4.48
C ASP A 379 -27.99 17.77 -4.96
N TYR A 380 -28.13 17.60 -6.28
CA TYR A 380 -28.94 16.55 -6.92
C TYR A 380 -28.11 15.33 -7.35
N ARG A 381 -26.80 15.32 -7.12
CA ARG A 381 -25.94 14.18 -7.48
C ARG A 381 -26.26 12.96 -6.63
N THR A 382 -26.35 11.80 -7.28
CA THR A 382 -26.50 10.51 -6.61
C THR A 382 -25.15 9.98 -6.09
N LYS A 383 -25.19 9.05 -5.15
CA LYS A 383 -23.97 8.36 -4.70
C LYS A 383 -23.47 7.37 -5.76
N PRO A 384 -22.15 7.15 -5.84
CA PRO A 384 -21.60 6.16 -6.74
C PRO A 384 -22.08 4.74 -6.37
N PRO A 385 -22.18 3.81 -7.34
CA PRO A 385 -22.44 2.42 -7.06
C PRO A 385 -21.31 1.80 -6.22
N VAL A 386 -21.68 0.97 -5.25
CA VAL A 386 -20.71 0.31 -4.36
C VAL A 386 -19.96 -0.74 -5.16
N LYS A 387 -18.63 -0.68 -5.08
CA LYS A 387 -17.77 -1.68 -5.71
C LYS A 387 -17.87 -3.02 -4.98
N PRO A 388 -17.98 -4.15 -5.69
CA PRO A 388 -17.94 -5.47 -5.07
C PRO A 388 -16.65 -5.67 -4.25
N ASP A 389 -16.77 -6.20 -3.04
CA ASP A 389 -15.62 -6.54 -2.20
C ASP A 389 -15.11 -7.95 -2.57
N ALA A 390 -13.81 -8.10 -2.79
CA ALA A 390 -13.20 -9.40 -3.06
C ALA A 390 -13.41 -10.40 -1.90
N ALA A 391 -13.62 -9.91 -0.69
CA ALA A 391 -13.89 -10.73 0.48
C ALA A 391 -15.22 -11.49 0.39
N ASP A 392 -16.23 -10.89 -0.26
CA ASP A 392 -17.54 -11.49 -0.42
C ASP A 392 -17.53 -12.64 -1.46
N TYR A 393 -16.43 -12.77 -2.21
CA TYR A 393 -16.26 -13.74 -3.32
C TYR A 393 -15.07 -14.70 -3.07
N GLU A 394 -14.74 -15.00 -1.81
CA GLU A 394 -13.63 -15.90 -1.51
C GLU A 394 -13.85 -17.29 -2.12
N GLY A 395 -12.91 -17.71 -2.99
CA GLY A 395 -13.03 -18.97 -3.77
C GLY A 395 -13.92 -18.89 -5.01
N GLN A 396 -14.48 -17.74 -5.34
CA GLN A 396 -15.40 -17.51 -6.47
C GLN A 396 -14.81 -16.47 -7.44
N GLU A 397 -13.64 -16.74 -8.02
CA GLU A 397 -12.88 -15.75 -8.81
C GLU A 397 -13.61 -15.34 -10.12
N ALA A 398 -14.36 -16.25 -10.73
CA ALA A 398 -15.15 -15.96 -11.94
C ALA A 398 -16.33 -15.04 -11.63
N GLU A 399 -17.04 -15.29 -10.53
CA GLU A 399 -18.16 -14.47 -10.05
C GLU A 399 -17.69 -13.07 -9.64
N TYR A 400 -16.54 -12.98 -8.95
CA TYR A 400 -15.94 -11.69 -8.62
C TYR A 400 -15.60 -10.88 -9.86
N LYS A 401 -14.98 -11.50 -10.86
CA LYS A 401 -14.65 -10.83 -12.14
C LYS A 401 -15.90 -10.34 -12.87
N ALA A 402 -16.97 -11.13 -12.88
CA ALA A 402 -18.24 -10.73 -13.46
C ALA A 402 -18.89 -9.57 -12.70
N ALA A 403 -18.86 -9.59 -11.36
CA ALA A 403 -19.36 -8.52 -10.51
C ALA A 403 -18.58 -7.20 -10.71
N ILE A 404 -17.26 -7.27 -10.84
CA ILE A 404 -16.42 -6.10 -11.16
C ILE A 404 -16.78 -5.53 -12.55
N ALA A 405 -16.92 -6.36 -13.57
CA ALA A 405 -17.30 -5.89 -14.91
C ALA A 405 -18.68 -5.23 -14.91
N ALA A 406 -19.65 -5.79 -14.19
CA ALA A 406 -20.96 -5.17 -14.04
C ALA A 406 -20.91 -3.83 -13.29
N TRP A 407 -20.08 -3.76 -12.24
CA TRP A 407 -19.86 -2.52 -11.50
C TRP A 407 -19.17 -1.45 -12.38
N GLU A 408 -18.18 -1.78 -13.20
CA GLU A 408 -17.53 -0.84 -14.11
C GLU A 408 -18.51 -0.18 -15.07
N VAL A 409 -19.45 -0.96 -15.62
CA VAL A 409 -20.53 -0.44 -16.48
C VAL A 409 -21.46 0.47 -15.69
N ALA A 410 -21.87 0.06 -14.48
CA ALA A 410 -22.73 0.87 -13.61
C ALA A 410 -22.04 2.17 -13.17
N TYR A 411 -20.73 2.11 -12.88
CA TYR A 411 -19.95 3.27 -12.48
C TYR A 411 -19.78 4.27 -13.63
N ALA A 412 -19.51 3.80 -14.84
CA ALA A 412 -19.44 4.66 -16.03
C ALA A 412 -20.78 5.36 -16.29
N SER A 413 -21.89 4.64 -16.21
CA SER A 413 -23.24 5.21 -16.34
C SER A 413 -23.54 6.24 -15.24
N TRP A 414 -23.10 5.96 -13.99
CA TRP A 414 -23.24 6.90 -12.89
C TRP A 414 -22.42 8.17 -13.15
N GLN A 415 -21.15 8.06 -13.59
CA GLN A 415 -20.32 9.23 -13.93
C GLN A 415 -21.00 10.15 -14.94
N GLU A 416 -21.64 9.60 -15.95
CA GLU A 416 -22.41 10.37 -16.94
C GLU A 416 -23.64 11.03 -16.30
N SER A 417 -24.34 10.34 -15.40
CA SER A 417 -25.55 10.85 -14.74
C SER A 417 -25.28 12.00 -13.77
N VAL A 418 -24.07 12.08 -13.19
CA VAL A 418 -23.69 13.15 -12.25
C VAL A 418 -22.93 14.30 -12.92
N ASP A 419 -22.76 14.27 -14.24
CA ASP A 419 -22.27 15.42 -15.01
C ASP A 419 -23.27 16.57 -14.92
N LEU A 420 -22.81 17.76 -14.57
CA LEU A 420 -23.67 18.93 -14.34
C LEU A 420 -24.46 19.35 -15.59
N SER A 421 -23.99 18.99 -16.79
CA SER A 421 -24.74 19.23 -18.03
C SER A 421 -26.02 18.41 -18.11
N ASN A 422 -26.07 17.26 -17.44
CA ASN A 422 -27.20 16.32 -17.44
C ASN A 422 -28.14 16.49 -16.25
N ILE A 423 -27.74 17.26 -15.22
CA ILE A 423 -28.56 17.50 -14.03
C ILE A 423 -29.48 18.69 -14.24
N VAL A 424 -30.78 18.45 -14.05
CA VAL A 424 -31.82 19.48 -14.03
C VAL A 424 -32.31 19.61 -12.59
N HIS A 425 -32.17 20.81 -12.00
CA HIS A 425 -32.74 21.09 -10.68
C HIS A 425 -34.26 21.28 -10.76
N ASP A 426 -34.98 20.82 -9.76
CA ASP A 426 -36.45 20.84 -9.68
C ASP A 426 -36.98 21.72 -8.53
N GLY A 427 -36.10 22.42 -7.85
CA GLY A 427 -36.43 23.30 -6.72
C GLY A 427 -36.47 22.62 -5.34
N THR A 428 -36.31 21.30 -5.26
CA THR A 428 -36.40 20.58 -3.97
C THR A 428 -35.26 20.89 -3.02
N HIS A 429 -34.11 21.34 -3.55
CA HIS A 429 -32.94 21.74 -2.76
C HIS A 429 -32.76 23.26 -2.67
N THR A 430 -33.78 24.05 -3.01
CA THR A 430 -33.74 25.52 -2.94
C THR A 430 -33.47 26.00 -1.52
N ARG A 431 -32.44 26.84 -1.35
CA ARG A 431 -32.04 27.41 -0.07
C ARG A 431 -32.96 28.56 0.36
N ASN A 432 -33.13 28.76 1.66
CA ASN A 432 -34.09 29.73 2.17
C ASN A 432 -33.63 31.19 2.01
N ARG A 433 -32.30 31.44 2.00
CA ARG A 433 -31.74 32.80 1.99
C ARG A 433 -31.71 33.38 0.59
N TYR A 434 -32.12 34.64 0.45
CA TYR A 434 -31.89 35.42 -0.77
C TYR A 434 -30.47 35.95 -0.84
N HIS A 435 -29.89 35.90 -2.01
CA HIS A 435 -28.62 36.49 -2.39
C HIS A 435 -28.80 37.56 -3.44
N GLN A 436 -27.82 38.47 -3.56
CA GLN A 436 -27.76 39.48 -4.58
C GLN A 436 -26.48 39.26 -5.38
N GLY A 437 -26.55 39.38 -6.70
CA GLY A 437 -25.42 39.16 -7.55
C GLY A 437 -25.78 39.29 -9.03
N LEU A 438 -24.88 38.88 -9.90
CA LEU A 438 -25.03 38.84 -11.33
C LEU A 438 -25.29 37.40 -11.81
N ILE A 439 -26.03 37.24 -12.89
CA ILE A 439 -26.20 35.95 -13.55
C ILE A 439 -25.19 35.88 -14.70
N ALA A 440 -24.32 34.85 -14.69
CA ALA A 440 -23.21 34.75 -15.64
C ALA A 440 -23.64 34.75 -17.09
N GLN A 441 -24.76 34.10 -17.42
CA GLN A 441 -25.35 34.13 -18.77
C GLN A 441 -25.77 35.54 -19.20
N GLU A 442 -26.31 36.37 -18.28
CA GLU A 442 -26.69 37.74 -18.58
C GLU A 442 -25.45 38.62 -18.77
N VAL A 443 -24.39 38.39 -18.00
CA VAL A 443 -23.09 39.06 -18.16
C VAL A 443 -22.49 38.72 -19.53
N LYS A 444 -22.50 37.44 -19.92
CA LYS A 444 -22.02 36.99 -21.22
C LYS A 444 -22.81 37.65 -22.37
N ALA A 445 -24.13 37.71 -22.30
CA ALA A 445 -24.96 38.37 -23.26
C ALA A 445 -24.63 39.87 -23.38
N THR A 446 -24.33 40.55 -22.27
CA THR A 446 -23.87 41.94 -22.25
C THR A 446 -22.53 42.10 -22.96
N MET A 447 -21.53 41.24 -22.62
CA MET A 447 -20.23 41.21 -23.28
C MET A 447 -20.39 41.07 -24.83
N ASP A 448 -21.17 40.09 -25.26
CA ASP A 448 -21.39 39.78 -26.67
C ASP A 448 -22.08 40.96 -27.41
N SER A 449 -23.07 41.60 -26.77
CA SER A 449 -23.78 42.73 -27.35
C SER A 449 -22.92 43.98 -27.52
N MET A 450 -21.95 44.15 -26.65
CA MET A 450 -21.02 45.28 -26.64
C MET A 450 -19.71 45.01 -27.39
N GLY A 451 -19.43 43.73 -27.71
CA GLY A 451 -18.19 43.31 -28.37
C GLY A 451 -16.96 43.48 -27.45
N VAL A 452 -17.14 43.32 -26.13
CA VAL A 452 -16.08 43.49 -25.11
C VAL A 452 -15.72 42.18 -24.44
N ASP A 453 -14.50 42.08 -23.94
CA ASP A 453 -14.05 40.99 -23.09
C ASP A 453 -14.02 41.43 -21.63
N PHE A 454 -14.45 40.55 -20.71
CA PHE A 454 -14.43 40.78 -19.27
C PHE A 454 -13.81 39.58 -18.54
N GLY A 455 -12.61 39.76 -18.02
CA GLY A 455 -11.83 38.69 -17.33
C GLY A 455 -12.53 38.05 -16.14
N GLY A 456 -13.51 38.79 -15.55
CA GLY A 456 -14.32 38.25 -14.45
C GLY A 456 -15.34 37.18 -14.88
N TYR A 457 -15.68 37.05 -16.17
CA TYR A 457 -16.52 35.96 -16.66
C TYR A 457 -15.67 34.73 -16.96
N GLN A 458 -16.08 33.59 -16.45
CA GLN A 458 -15.38 32.32 -16.72
C GLN A 458 -16.39 31.21 -17.08
N ASP A 459 -16.08 30.51 -18.17
CA ASP A 459 -16.73 29.27 -18.58
C ASP A 459 -15.75 28.11 -18.33
N HIS A 460 -16.06 27.29 -17.34
CA HIS A 460 -15.20 26.18 -16.93
C HIS A 460 -15.10 25.09 -18.00
N LYS A 461 -16.13 24.93 -18.84
CA LYS A 461 -16.17 23.95 -19.93
C LYS A 461 -15.09 24.19 -20.99
N ILE A 462 -14.75 25.45 -21.27
CA ILE A 462 -13.71 25.82 -22.25
C ILE A 462 -12.34 25.25 -21.88
N LYS A 463 -12.07 25.09 -20.58
CA LYS A 463 -10.82 24.51 -20.05
C LYS A 463 -10.96 23.01 -19.70
N GLY A 464 -11.95 22.31 -20.26
CA GLY A 464 -12.21 20.90 -19.98
C GLY A 464 -12.87 20.63 -18.63
N GLY A 465 -13.42 21.67 -17.99
CA GLY A 465 -14.21 21.56 -16.76
C GLY A 465 -15.67 21.19 -17.03
N GLN A 466 -16.45 21.14 -15.94
CA GLN A 466 -17.88 20.89 -15.99
C GLN A 466 -18.63 22.10 -16.56
N ASP A 467 -19.89 21.92 -16.91
CA ASP A 467 -20.79 22.96 -17.42
C ASP A 467 -21.19 23.94 -16.30
N VAL A 468 -20.22 24.77 -15.88
CA VAL A 468 -20.37 25.79 -14.84
C VAL A 468 -19.84 27.12 -15.35
N LEU A 469 -20.62 28.17 -15.12
CA LEU A 469 -20.25 29.56 -15.38
C LEU A 469 -20.02 30.28 -14.05
N SER A 470 -19.00 31.11 -13.94
CA SER A 470 -18.72 31.88 -12.73
C SER A 470 -18.39 33.34 -13.03
N ILE A 471 -18.56 34.19 -12.00
CA ILE A 471 -18.21 35.61 -12.04
C ILE A 471 -17.23 35.91 -10.90
N GLY A 472 -16.04 36.40 -11.27
CA GLY A 472 -15.07 37.00 -10.36
C GLY A 472 -15.45 38.45 -10.07
N TYR A 473 -16.09 38.67 -8.92
CA TYR A 473 -16.59 40.02 -8.56
C TYR A 473 -15.48 41.05 -8.36
N GLU A 474 -14.29 40.64 -8.02
CA GLU A 474 -13.11 41.52 -7.85
C GLU A 474 -12.72 42.19 -9.18
N GLU A 475 -12.91 41.51 -10.30
CA GLU A 475 -12.65 42.02 -11.65
C GLU A 475 -13.64 43.16 -12.07
N LEU A 476 -14.72 43.35 -11.32
CA LEU A 476 -15.64 44.50 -11.53
C LEU A 476 -15.09 45.80 -10.88
N ILE A 477 -14.12 45.74 -10.01
CA ILE A 477 -13.62 46.93 -9.31
C ILE A 477 -12.99 47.94 -10.28
N PRO A 478 -12.06 47.56 -11.20
CA PRO A 478 -11.52 48.52 -12.16
C PRO A 478 -12.56 49.14 -13.08
N PRO A 479 -13.51 48.39 -13.70
CA PRO A 479 -14.66 48.91 -14.44
C PRO A 479 -15.52 49.90 -13.63
N LEU A 480 -15.79 49.61 -12.35
CA LEU A 480 -16.54 50.49 -11.46
C LEU A 480 -15.80 51.80 -11.19
N ILE A 481 -14.48 51.76 -10.99
CA ILE A 481 -13.68 52.95 -10.84
C ILE A 481 -13.73 53.80 -12.09
N LYS A 482 -13.57 53.22 -13.27
CA LYS A 482 -13.67 53.88 -14.56
C LYS A 482 -15.07 54.52 -14.79
N ALA A 483 -16.13 53.74 -14.53
CA ALA A 483 -17.51 54.23 -14.64
C ALA A 483 -17.76 55.45 -13.72
N PHE A 484 -17.24 55.45 -12.52
CA PHE A 484 -17.34 56.58 -11.60
C PHE A 484 -16.57 57.81 -12.10
N GLN A 485 -15.40 57.62 -12.71
CA GLN A 485 -14.59 58.68 -13.29
C GLN A 485 -15.33 59.34 -14.48
N GLU A 486 -15.94 58.56 -15.36
CA GLU A 486 -16.74 58.98 -16.51
C GLU A 486 -17.99 59.72 -16.05
N LEU A 487 -18.77 59.19 -15.13
CA LEU A 487 -19.95 59.85 -14.55
C LEU A 487 -19.58 61.17 -13.88
N LYS A 488 -18.46 61.25 -13.20
CA LYS A 488 -17.95 62.50 -12.59
C LYS A 488 -17.62 63.54 -13.65
N ALA A 489 -17.00 63.16 -14.76
CA ALA A 489 -16.68 64.04 -15.86
C ALA A 489 -17.97 64.56 -16.56
N GLU A 490 -18.96 63.69 -16.81
CA GLU A 490 -20.27 64.07 -17.36
C GLU A 490 -21.00 65.03 -16.42
N PHE A 491 -20.96 64.79 -15.10
CA PHE A 491 -21.59 65.68 -14.12
C PHE A 491 -20.93 67.03 -14.04
N ASP A 492 -19.60 67.11 -14.12
CA ASP A 492 -18.86 68.37 -14.11
C ASP A 492 -19.14 69.17 -15.38
N GLU A 493 -19.24 68.52 -16.53
CA GLU A 493 -19.64 69.11 -17.78
C GLU A 493 -21.10 69.64 -17.72
N TYR A 494 -22.02 68.83 -17.16
CA TYR A 494 -23.40 69.24 -16.92
C TYR A 494 -23.47 70.52 -16.07
N LYS A 495 -22.72 70.60 -14.94
CA LYS A 495 -22.68 71.81 -14.10
C LYS A 495 -22.06 73.02 -14.80
N ARG A 496 -21.09 72.81 -15.69
CA ARG A 496 -20.48 73.87 -16.47
C ARG A 496 -21.44 74.45 -17.48
N THR A 497 -22.30 73.62 -18.07
CA THR A 497 -23.27 74.01 -19.10
C THR A 497 -24.61 74.43 -18.53
N HIS A 498 -24.92 74.13 -17.28
CA HIS A 498 -26.15 74.47 -16.54
C HIS A 498 -25.77 75.09 -15.16
N PRO A 499 -25.21 76.30 -15.16
CA PRO A 499 -24.74 77.01 -13.94
C PRO A 499 -25.88 77.43 -13.00
#